data_5a3a95945109849a3c97e4ea1d4355cd
#
_entry.id   5a3a95945109849a3c97e4ea1d4355cd
#
_cell.length_a   1.000
_cell.length_b   1.000
_cell.length_c   1.000
_cell.angle_alpha   90.00
_cell.angle_beta   90.00
_cell.angle_gamma   90.00
#
_symmetry.space_group_name_H-M   'P 1'
#
loop_
_entity.id
_entity.type
_entity.pdbx_description
1 polymer ?
#
loop_
_entity_poly.entity_id
_entity_poly.type
_entity_poly.pdbx_seq_one_letter_code
_entity_poly.pdbx_strand_id
1 'polypeptide(L)'
;MKLTKEQIKEIKDLQSQDNKTKRVTSPDLEKVLYEAIPVLDHGFIRVIDYMGNDNSIVQAARVSYGKGTKKVSTDSGLIKYLMRHWHSTPFEMCEIKYHVKLPIFIARQWIRHRTANVNEYSARYSILDKEFYLPKNEHLAAQSLSNRQGRGEVLKGEQAEKVLKILKGDAERTYENYESMLNEKYDGSRINENQAGLARELARMNLTLNTYTQWYWKTDLLNLMNFLRLRADHHAQYEIRAYADVMLDTLKKWVPTTYDAFMDYRVGGTEVSSKGKIVLQKLINGEKTGIEDSGLSKREWNELMESFGLKEYIVD
;
A
#
# COMPACT_ATOMS: atom_id res chain seq x y z
N MET A 1 7.50 -7.35 14.84
CA MET A 1 6.69 -6.43 15.65
C MET A 1 6.44 -7.05 17.02
N LYS A 2 6.65 -6.30 18.11
CA LYS A 2 6.25 -6.72 19.47
C LYS A 2 5.15 -5.76 19.93
N LEU A 3 3.93 -6.28 20.11
CA LEU A 3 2.85 -5.53 20.73
C LEU A 3 3.02 -5.54 22.26
N THR A 4 2.64 -4.44 22.92
CA THR A 4 2.59 -4.39 24.38
C THR A 4 1.44 -5.27 24.91
N LYS A 5 1.48 -5.59 26.22
CA LYS A 5 0.40 -6.35 26.84
C LYS A 5 -0.94 -5.62 26.79
N GLU A 6 -0.90 -4.29 26.90
CA GLU A 6 -2.08 -3.41 26.82
C GLU A 6 -2.66 -3.43 25.40
N GLN A 7 -1.82 -3.34 24.36
CA GLN A 7 -2.25 -3.42 22.96
C GLN A 7 -2.87 -4.79 22.63
N ILE A 8 -2.26 -5.88 23.11
CA ILE A 8 -2.81 -7.23 22.94
C ILE A 8 -4.16 -7.37 23.65
N LYS A 9 -4.30 -6.80 24.84
CA LYS A 9 -5.55 -6.80 25.58
C LYS A 9 -6.62 -6.01 24.83
N GLU A 10 -6.33 -4.78 24.40
CA GLU A 10 -7.24 -3.94 23.61
C GLU A 10 -7.76 -4.69 22.36
N ILE A 11 -6.85 -5.32 21.59
CA ILE A 11 -7.22 -6.10 20.40
C ILE A 11 -8.19 -7.21 20.76
N LYS A 12 -7.90 -7.99 21.82
CA LYS A 12 -8.78 -9.09 22.27
C LYS A 12 -10.14 -8.59 22.75
N ASP A 13 -10.15 -7.50 23.50
CA ASP A 13 -11.39 -6.90 24.00
C ASP A 13 -12.27 -6.43 22.83
N LEU A 14 -11.69 -5.81 21.79
CA LEU A 14 -12.42 -5.40 20.58
C LEU A 14 -12.91 -6.60 19.76
N GLN A 15 -12.10 -7.64 19.59
CA GLN A 15 -12.48 -8.85 18.86
C GLN A 15 -13.55 -9.69 19.59
N SER A 16 -13.70 -9.54 20.89
CA SER A 16 -14.69 -10.24 21.69
C SER A 16 -16.07 -9.57 21.70
N GLN A 17 -16.18 -8.37 21.14
CA GLN A 17 -17.45 -7.64 21.11
C GLN A 17 -18.30 -8.05 19.90
N ASP A 18 -19.43 -8.69 20.15
CA ASP A 18 -20.44 -8.98 19.13
C ASP A 18 -21.52 -7.89 19.12
N ASN A 19 -21.62 -7.17 18.01
CA ASN A 19 -22.65 -6.18 17.80
C ASN A 19 -23.67 -6.64 16.76
N LYS A 20 -24.97 -6.70 17.13
CA LYS A 20 -26.03 -6.93 16.14
C LYS A 20 -26.11 -5.74 15.19
N THR A 21 -25.91 -5.97 13.91
CA THR A 21 -26.00 -4.94 12.86
C THR A 21 -26.98 -5.36 11.77
N LYS A 22 -27.65 -4.35 11.17
CA LYS A 22 -28.44 -4.53 9.94
C LYS A 22 -27.61 -4.30 8.67
N ARG A 23 -26.34 -3.91 8.82
CA ARG A 23 -25.41 -3.72 7.70
C ARG A 23 -24.92 -5.07 7.19
N VAL A 24 -24.61 -5.11 5.91
CA VAL A 24 -23.94 -6.28 5.34
C VAL A 24 -22.52 -6.39 5.92
N THR A 25 -22.08 -7.61 6.15
CA THR A 25 -20.73 -7.93 6.63
C THR A 25 -20.03 -8.84 5.64
N SER A 26 -18.70 -8.89 5.70
CA SER A 26 -17.83 -9.80 4.94
C SER A 26 -17.21 -10.79 5.92
N PRO A 27 -17.71 -12.03 6.01
CA PRO A 27 -17.35 -12.97 7.09
C PRO A 27 -15.85 -13.24 7.21
N ASP A 28 -15.10 -13.24 6.11
CA ASP A 28 -13.67 -13.48 6.12
C ASP A 28 -12.86 -12.24 6.56
N LEU A 29 -13.37 -11.04 6.31
CA LEU A 29 -12.77 -9.82 6.84
C LEU A 29 -13.06 -9.64 8.34
N GLU A 30 -14.28 -10.01 8.80
CA GLU A 30 -14.66 -9.97 10.20
C GLU A 30 -13.68 -10.78 11.09
N LYS A 31 -13.18 -11.91 10.59
CA LYS A 31 -12.22 -12.76 11.32
C LYS A 31 -10.89 -12.08 11.64
N VAL A 32 -10.53 -11.07 10.87
CA VAL A 32 -9.24 -10.35 11.00
C VAL A 32 -9.41 -8.88 11.39
N LEU A 33 -10.62 -8.44 11.72
CA LEU A 33 -10.83 -7.11 12.27
C LEU A 33 -10.00 -6.90 13.52
N TYR A 34 -9.42 -5.71 13.63
CA TYR A 34 -8.54 -5.28 14.71
C TYR A 34 -7.23 -6.06 14.85
N GLU A 35 -7.00 -7.12 14.07
CA GLU A 35 -5.72 -7.82 14.06
C GLU A 35 -4.62 -6.93 13.48
N ALA A 36 -3.53 -6.76 14.23
CA ALA A 36 -2.35 -6.06 13.76
C ALA A 36 -1.47 -7.02 12.92
N ILE A 37 -1.69 -7.05 11.61
CA ILE A 37 -0.96 -7.91 10.68
C ILE A 37 0.44 -7.32 10.47
N PRO A 38 1.54 -8.03 10.83
CA PRO A 38 2.89 -7.48 10.78
C PRO A 38 3.34 -7.16 9.36
N VAL A 39 4.04 -6.02 9.21
CA VAL A 39 4.70 -5.61 7.96
C VAL A 39 6.08 -5.06 8.30
N LEU A 40 7.11 -5.48 7.57
CA LEU A 40 8.51 -5.15 7.85
C LEU A 40 8.95 -5.61 9.26
N ASP A 41 9.80 -4.83 9.94
CA ASP A 41 10.32 -5.16 11.28
C ASP A 41 9.41 -4.69 12.43
N HIS A 42 8.85 -3.48 12.37
CA HIS A 42 8.01 -2.89 13.42
C HIS A 42 6.64 -2.41 12.93
N GLY A 43 6.39 -2.42 11.63
CA GLY A 43 5.13 -1.95 11.03
C GLY A 43 3.99 -2.95 11.10
N PHE A 44 2.79 -2.47 10.80
CA PHE A 44 1.59 -3.31 10.66
C PHE A 44 0.52 -2.65 9.79
N ILE A 45 -0.39 -3.48 9.29
CA ILE A 45 -1.71 -3.12 8.78
C ILE A 45 -2.76 -3.70 9.73
N ARG A 46 -3.76 -2.91 10.10
CA ARG A 46 -4.88 -3.31 10.95
C ARG A 46 -6.17 -2.77 10.34
N VAL A 47 -7.12 -3.63 10.01
CA VAL A 47 -8.46 -3.19 9.55
C VAL A 47 -9.26 -2.74 10.78
N ILE A 48 -9.77 -1.53 10.74
CA ILE A 48 -10.54 -0.96 11.86
C ILE A 48 -12.05 -0.99 11.60
N ASP A 49 -12.44 -0.74 10.34
CA ASP A 49 -13.84 -0.59 9.98
C ASP A 49 -13.99 -0.66 8.46
N TYR A 50 -15.18 -1.06 8.00
CA TYR A 50 -15.50 -1.08 6.58
C TYR A 50 -17.00 -0.91 6.35
N MET A 51 -17.38 -0.56 5.13
CA MET A 51 -18.76 -0.42 4.70
C MET A 51 -18.95 -1.10 3.34
N GLY A 52 -19.97 -1.95 3.24
CA GLY A 52 -20.32 -2.64 1.99
C GLY A 52 -19.55 -3.91 1.73
N ASN A 53 -19.95 -4.61 0.68
CA ASN A 53 -19.35 -5.83 0.14
C ASN A 53 -19.66 -5.96 -1.37
N ASP A 54 -19.33 -7.09 -2.02
CA ASP A 54 -19.62 -7.31 -3.46
C ASP A 54 -21.11 -7.04 -3.82
N ASN A 55 -22.05 -7.40 -2.94
CA ASN A 55 -23.48 -7.15 -3.18
C ASN A 55 -23.82 -5.65 -3.18
N SER A 56 -23.13 -4.86 -2.37
CA SER A 56 -23.32 -3.40 -2.31
C SER A 56 -22.94 -2.73 -3.63
N ILE A 57 -21.88 -3.22 -4.30
CA ILE A 57 -21.45 -2.76 -5.62
C ILE A 57 -22.54 -3.05 -6.67
N VAL A 58 -23.06 -4.28 -6.65
CA VAL A 58 -24.15 -4.70 -7.55
C VAL A 58 -25.42 -3.86 -7.33
N GLN A 59 -25.78 -3.59 -6.07
CA GLN A 59 -26.90 -2.72 -5.73
C GLN A 59 -26.71 -1.30 -6.27
N ALA A 60 -25.53 -0.72 -6.05
CA ALA A 60 -25.21 0.62 -6.54
C ALA A 60 -25.31 0.71 -8.06
N ALA A 61 -24.77 -0.28 -8.78
CA ALA A 61 -24.87 -0.33 -10.24
C ALA A 61 -26.33 -0.41 -10.72
N ARG A 62 -27.17 -1.19 -10.05
CA ARG A 62 -28.57 -1.40 -10.44
C ARG A 62 -29.49 -0.21 -10.18
N VAL A 63 -29.15 0.69 -9.28
CA VAL A 63 -29.88 1.93 -9.07
C VAL A 63 -30.03 2.75 -10.36
N SER A 64 -29.01 2.72 -11.21
CA SER A 64 -29.02 3.41 -12.51
C SER A 64 -30.12 2.96 -13.46
N TYR A 65 -30.69 1.77 -13.27
CA TYR A 65 -31.77 1.24 -14.13
C TYR A 65 -33.18 1.55 -13.59
N GLY A 66 -33.33 2.24 -12.48
CA GLY A 66 -34.63 2.66 -11.94
C GLY A 66 -35.60 1.54 -11.52
N LYS A 67 -35.20 0.27 -11.64
CA LYS A 67 -36.07 -0.90 -11.40
C LYS A 67 -35.94 -1.50 -10.00
N GLY A 68 -35.23 -0.84 -9.10
CA GLY A 68 -34.94 -1.36 -7.76
C GLY A 68 -34.19 -2.71 -7.77
N THR A 69 -33.69 -3.10 -6.63
CA THR A 69 -32.90 -4.33 -6.48
C THR A 69 -33.80 -5.56 -6.42
N LYS A 70 -34.02 -6.22 -7.56
CA LYS A 70 -34.75 -7.51 -7.63
C LYS A 70 -33.88 -8.69 -7.23
N LYS A 71 -33.35 -8.95 -6.24
CA LYS A 71 -32.42 -9.97 -5.72
C LYS A 71 -31.00 -9.46 -5.58
N VAL A 72 -30.52 -9.52 -4.38
CA VAL A 72 -29.11 -9.46 -3.99
C VAL A 72 -28.49 -10.81 -4.39
N SER A 73 -28.20 -11.00 -5.66
CA SER A 73 -27.33 -12.10 -6.09
C SER A 73 -25.98 -11.50 -6.43
N THR A 74 -24.93 -12.14 -5.97
CA THR A 74 -23.55 -11.83 -6.38
C THR A 74 -23.48 -12.01 -7.89
N ASP A 75 -23.67 -10.95 -8.63
CA ASP A 75 -23.56 -10.98 -10.08
C ASP A 75 -22.11 -10.74 -10.47
N SER A 76 -21.31 -11.79 -10.44
CA SER A 76 -19.90 -11.72 -10.81
C SER A 76 -19.70 -11.22 -12.24
N GLY A 77 -20.64 -11.53 -13.14
CA GLY A 77 -20.64 -11.02 -14.51
C GLY A 77 -20.78 -9.50 -14.55
N LEU A 78 -21.66 -8.92 -13.71
CA LEU A 78 -21.83 -7.48 -13.63
C LEU A 78 -20.59 -6.79 -13.05
N ILE A 79 -20.02 -7.31 -11.97
CA ILE A 79 -18.78 -6.77 -11.39
C ILE A 79 -17.63 -6.79 -12.40
N LYS A 80 -17.45 -7.90 -13.13
CA LYS A 80 -16.47 -8.01 -14.21
C LYS A 80 -16.74 -7.01 -15.35
N TYR A 81 -18.00 -6.83 -15.72
CA TYR A 81 -18.41 -5.84 -16.72
C TYR A 81 -18.05 -4.42 -16.27
N LEU A 82 -18.44 -4.03 -15.05
CA LEU A 82 -18.14 -2.73 -14.48
C LEU A 82 -16.62 -2.46 -14.44
N MET A 83 -15.84 -3.44 -13.98
CA MET A 83 -14.38 -3.36 -13.91
C MET A 83 -13.78 -3.16 -15.31
N ARG A 84 -14.17 -3.98 -16.27
CA ARG A 84 -13.65 -3.96 -17.64
C ARG A 84 -13.93 -2.66 -18.37
N HIS A 85 -15.13 -2.08 -18.15
CA HIS A 85 -15.59 -0.87 -18.82
C HIS A 85 -15.37 0.43 -18.02
N TRP A 86 -14.56 0.38 -16.96
CA TRP A 86 -14.20 1.55 -16.14
C TRP A 86 -15.40 2.27 -15.50
N HIS A 87 -16.47 1.55 -15.19
CA HIS A 87 -17.57 2.08 -14.39
C HIS A 87 -17.13 2.18 -12.92
N SER A 88 -16.71 3.36 -12.49
CA SER A 88 -16.05 3.59 -11.21
C SER A 88 -17.01 3.72 -10.03
N THR A 89 -18.08 4.50 -10.18
CA THR A 89 -18.97 4.92 -9.09
C THR A 89 -19.55 3.77 -8.24
N PRO A 90 -19.93 2.60 -8.79
CA PRO A 90 -20.40 1.51 -7.94
C PRO A 90 -19.38 1.00 -6.92
N PHE A 91 -18.08 1.05 -7.25
CA PHE A 91 -17.01 0.65 -6.35
C PHE A 91 -16.73 1.71 -5.27
N GLU A 92 -17.00 2.99 -5.55
CA GLU A 92 -16.87 4.09 -4.59
C GLU A 92 -17.89 3.99 -3.44
N MET A 93 -18.96 3.18 -3.59
CA MET A 93 -19.98 2.97 -2.57
C MET A 93 -19.57 2.00 -1.45
N CYS A 94 -18.36 1.49 -1.49
CA CYS A 94 -17.76 0.69 -0.42
C CYS A 94 -16.54 1.42 0.13
N GLU A 95 -16.37 1.45 1.45
CA GLU A 95 -15.24 2.13 2.14
C GLU A 95 -14.54 1.21 3.13
N ILE A 96 -13.26 1.46 3.36
CA ILE A 96 -12.46 0.76 4.37
C ILE A 96 -11.56 1.73 5.13
N LYS A 97 -11.33 1.45 6.42
CA LYS A 97 -10.46 2.21 7.31
C LYS A 97 -9.39 1.32 7.90
N TYR A 98 -8.15 1.69 7.67
CA TYR A 98 -6.97 1.03 8.20
C TYR A 98 -6.29 1.86 9.29
N HIS A 99 -5.74 1.18 10.28
CA HIS A 99 -4.67 1.71 11.13
C HIS A 99 -3.35 1.14 10.61
N VAL A 100 -2.42 2.01 10.26
CA VAL A 100 -1.14 1.64 9.64
C VAL A 100 0.00 2.20 10.45
N LYS A 101 0.98 1.34 10.79
CA LYS A 101 2.26 1.75 11.33
C LYS A 101 3.33 1.54 10.26
N LEU A 102 4.04 2.60 9.89
CA LEU A 102 4.97 2.58 8.76
C LEU A 102 6.12 3.58 8.96
N PRO A 103 7.29 3.36 8.31
CA PRO A 103 8.38 4.34 8.34
C PRO A 103 7.99 5.65 7.64
N ILE A 104 8.49 6.78 8.14
CA ILE A 104 8.17 8.12 7.61
C ILE A 104 8.50 8.22 6.11
N PHE A 105 9.62 7.65 5.63
CA PHE A 105 9.95 7.71 4.20
C PHE A 105 8.93 6.97 3.32
N ILE A 106 8.28 5.92 3.82
CA ILE A 106 7.18 5.23 3.14
C ILE A 106 5.89 6.03 3.25
N ALA A 107 5.61 6.64 4.42
CA ALA A 107 4.49 7.54 4.59
C ALA A 107 4.53 8.70 3.58
N ARG A 108 5.70 9.28 3.32
CA ARG A 108 5.93 10.33 2.31
C ARG A 108 5.61 9.88 0.89
N GLN A 109 5.85 8.64 0.55
CA GLN A 109 5.48 8.06 -0.74
C GLN A 109 3.98 7.74 -0.81
N TRP A 110 3.40 7.21 0.27
CA TRP A 110 1.99 6.82 0.36
C TRP A 110 1.03 8.01 0.28
N ILE A 111 1.33 9.11 1.00
CA ILE A 111 0.49 10.32 1.05
C ILE A 111 0.27 10.99 -0.32
N ARG A 112 1.02 10.60 -1.35
CA ARG A 112 0.80 11.06 -2.74
C ARG A 112 -0.51 10.52 -3.33
N HIS A 113 -1.08 9.44 -2.76
CA HIS A 113 -2.45 9.01 -3.01
C HIS A 113 -3.41 9.87 -2.19
N ARG A 114 -3.94 10.93 -2.82
CA ARG A 114 -4.70 12.00 -2.15
C ARG A 114 -6.20 11.71 -2.02
N THR A 115 -6.70 10.68 -2.70
CA THR A 115 -8.12 10.25 -2.67
C THR A 115 -8.40 9.37 -1.45
N ALA A 116 -8.00 9.85 -0.29
CA ALA A 116 -8.16 9.18 1.00
C ALA A 116 -8.18 10.22 2.12
N ASN A 117 -8.70 9.84 3.29
CA ASN A 117 -8.61 10.61 4.52
C ASN A 117 -7.48 10.05 5.39
N VAL A 118 -6.65 10.92 5.92
CA VAL A 118 -5.52 10.57 6.78
C VAL A 118 -5.60 11.32 8.09
N ASN A 119 -5.40 10.59 9.19
CA ASN A 119 -5.21 11.16 10.52
C ASN A 119 -3.96 10.55 11.14
N GLU A 120 -2.87 11.31 11.12
CA GLU A 120 -1.54 10.84 11.51
C GLU A 120 -1.25 11.13 12.98
N TYR A 121 -0.53 10.22 13.63
CA TYR A 121 0.06 10.38 14.95
C TYR A 121 0.93 11.65 15.01
N SER A 122 0.69 12.49 15.99
CA SER A 122 1.35 13.79 16.06
C SER A 122 2.55 13.79 16.99
N ALA A 123 3.75 13.87 16.42
CA ALA A 123 4.97 14.15 17.16
C ALA A 123 5.04 15.54 17.82
N ARG A 124 3.96 16.34 17.72
CA ARG A 124 3.78 17.60 18.48
C ARG A 124 3.18 17.35 19.85
N TYR A 125 2.38 16.29 19.99
CA TYR A 125 1.66 15.98 21.23
C TYR A 125 2.29 14.84 22.02
N SER A 126 3.01 13.96 21.34
CA SER A 126 3.60 12.77 21.94
C SER A 126 5.03 12.58 21.48
N ILE A 127 5.84 11.89 22.28
CA ILE A 127 7.16 11.42 21.88
C ILE A 127 6.97 10.21 20.96
N LEU A 128 7.66 10.20 19.82
CA LEU A 128 7.60 9.06 18.89
C LEU A 128 8.27 7.83 19.49
N ASP A 129 7.76 6.65 19.13
CA ASP A 129 8.36 5.37 19.55
C ASP A 129 9.84 5.28 19.11
N LYS A 130 10.70 4.69 19.96
CA LYS A 130 12.11 4.41 19.61
C LYS A 130 12.19 3.18 18.71
N GLU A 131 11.58 3.28 17.53
CA GLU A 131 11.54 2.20 16.54
C GLU A 131 11.91 2.74 15.16
N PHE A 132 12.85 2.05 14.51
CA PHE A 132 13.44 2.44 13.23
C PHE A 132 13.41 1.26 12.28
N TYR A 133 13.06 1.50 11.03
CA TYR A 133 13.16 0.49 9.99
C TYR A 133 14.62 0.24 9.64
N LEU A 134 15.03 -1.03 9.71
CA LEU A 134 16.30 -1.51 9.22
C LEU A 134 16.04 -2.58 8.16
N PRO A 135 16.51 -2.38 6.89
CA PRO A 135 16.30 -3.36 5.85
C PRO A 135 17.03 -4.66 6.19
N LYS A 136 16.42 -5.81 5.86
CA LYS A 136 17.14 -7.08 5.87
C LYS A 136 18.20 -7.09 4.77
N ASN A 137 19.25 -7.91 4.94
CA ASN A 137 20.35 -8.01 3.97
C ASN A 137 19.87 -8.24 2.54
N GLU A 138 18.85 -9.06 2.34
CA GLU A 138 18.25 -9.38 1.03
C GLU A 138 17.59 -8.16 0.33
N HIS A 139 17.29 -7.11 1.07
CA HIS A 139 16.68 -5.87 0.57
C HIS A 139 17.66 -4.70 0.51
N LEU A 140 18.90 -4.91 0.95
CA LEU A 140 19.95 -3.91 0.93
C LEU A 140 20.66 -3.95 -0.42
N ALA A 141 20.15 -3.23 -1.41
CA ALA A 141 20.62 -3.29 -2.77
C ALA A 141 21.23 -1.97 -3.26
N ALA A 142 22.16 -2.08 -4.20
CA ALA A 142 22.74 -0.95 -4.89
C ALA A 142 21.70 -0.23 -5.77
N GLN A 143 22.03 0.96 -6.27
CA GLN A 143 21.24 1.63 -7.29
C GLN A 143 21.26 0.85 -8.60
N SER A 144 20.10 0.65 -9.22
CA SER A 144 20.04 0.07 -10.58
C SER A 144 20.75 0.96 -11.59
N LEU A 145 21.52 0.35 -12.49
CA LEU A 145 22.20 1.05 -13.58
C LEU A 145 21.27 1.38 -14.75
N SER A 146 20.22 0.60 -14.94
CA SER A 146 19.25 0.77 -16.04
C SER A 146 18.02 1.60 -15.66
N ASN A 147 17.67 1.64 -14.38
CA ASN A 147 16.50 2.35 -13.88
C ASN A 147 16.85 3.20 -12.66
N ARG A 148 16.78 4.52 -12.80
CA ARG A 148 17.09 5.47 -11.70
C ARG A 148 16.24 5.33 -10.45
N GLN A 149 15.11 4.65 -10.52
CA GLN A 149 14.20 4.40 -9.37
C GLN A 149 14.31 2.96 -8.84
N GLY A 150 14.97 2.06 -9.58
CA GLY A 150 15.07 0.65 -9.26
C GLY A 150 16.25 0.30 -8.37
N ARG A 151 16.16 -0.88 -7.76
CA ARG A 151 17.27 -1.52 -7.04
C ARG A 151 18.04 -2.42 -8.00
N GLY A 152 19.36 -2.42 -7.85
CA GLY A 152 20.29 -3.31 -8.54
C GLY A 152 20.64 -4.54 -7.69
N GLU A 153 21.89 -4.96 -7.75
CA GLU A 153 22.38 -6.10 -7.00
C GLU A 153 22.39 -5.87 -5.48
N VAL A 154 22.13 -6.93 -4.73
CA VAL A 154 22.18 -6.92 -3.26
C VAL A 154 23.62 -6.73 -2.78
N LEU A 155 23.82 -5.78 -1.89
CA LEU A 155 25.11 -5.55 -1.22
C LEU A 155 25.47 -6.75 -0.34
N LYS A 156 26.75 -7.12 -0.29
CA LYS A 156 27.24 -8.30 0.44
C LYS A 156 28.43 -7.96 1.34
N GLY A 157 28.67 -8.83 2.33
CA GLY A 157 29.83 -8.77 3.20
C GLY A 157 29.99 -7.43 3.93
N GLU A 158 31.23 -6.97 4.08
CA GLU A 158 31.57 -5.77 4.85
C GLU A 158 30.84 -4.49 4.40
N GLN A 159 30.53 -4.37 3.10
CA GLN A 159 29.79 -3.23 2.58
C GLN A 159 28.36 -3.18 3.13
N ALA A 160 27.65 -4.32 3.15
CA ALA A 160 26.31 -4.42 3.71
C ALA A 160 26.30 -4.15 5.21
N GLU A 161 27.24 -4.75 5.95
CA GLU A 161 27.39 -4.55 7.39
C GLU A 161 27.67 -3.09 7.75
N LYS A 162 28.57 -2.44 6.99
CA LYS A 162 28.88 -1.01 7.18
C LYS A 162 27.67 -0.13 7.00
N VAL A 163 26.85 -0.38 5.94
CA VAL A 163 25.62 0.40 5.68
C VAL A 163 24.60 0.19 6.78
N LEU A 164 24.36 -1.04 7.22
CA LEU A 164 23.44 -1.31 8.33
C LEU A 164 23.90 -0.68 9.64
N LYS A 165 25.21 -0.71 9.93
CA LYS A 165 25.78 -0.06 11.12
C LYS A 165 25.56 1.46 11.10
N ILE A 166 25.71 2.11 9.93
CA ILE A 166 25.43 3.54 9.76
C ILE A 166 23.95 3.82 10.01
N LEU A 167 23.04 3.10 9.32
CA LEU A 167 21.60 3.31 9.44
C LEU A 167 21.12 3.15 10.89
N LYS A 168 21.59 2.10 11.57
CA LYS A 168 21.25 1.84 12.98
C LYS A 168 21.84 2.89 13.90
N GLY A 169 23.15 3.15 13.80
CA GLY A 169 23.85 4.06 14.69
C GLY A 169 23.36 5.50 14.56
N ASP A 170 23.05 5.97 13.35
CA ASP A 170 22.50 7.29 13.13
C ASP A 170 21.07 7.41 13.69
N ALA A 171 20.23 6.41 13.50
CA ALA A 171 18.88 6.40 14.05
C ALA A 171 18.88 6.42 15.57
N GLU A 172 19.69 5.58 16.22
CA GLU A 172 19.85 5.55 17.69
C GLU A 172 20.38 6.88 18.22
N ARG A 173 21.47 7.39 17.66
CA ARG A 173 22.12 8.65 18.07
C ARG A 173 21.18 9.85 17.91
N THR A 174 20.48 9.95 16.78
CA THR A 174 19.57 11.09 16.57
C THR A 174 18.35 11.01 17.48
N TYR A 175 17.89 9.82 17.84
CA TYR A 175 16.83 9.66 18.82
C TYR A 175 17.27 10.04 20.25
N GLU A 176 18.47 9.66 20.67
CA GLU A 176 19.04 10.09 21.95
C GLU A 176 19.19 11.62 22.02
N ASN A 177 19.62 12.24 20.93
CA ASN A 177 19.65 13.71 20.83
C ASN A 177 18.23 14.30 20.89
N TYR A 178 17.23 13.64 20.30
CA TYR A 178 15.84 14.07 20.35
C TYR A 178 15.31 14.07 21.80
N GLU A 179 15.51 12.99 22.55
CA GLU A 179 15.17 12.93 23.98
C GLU A 179 15.92 14.01 24.79
N SER A 180 17.22 14.18 24.53
CA SER A 180 18.04 15.21 25.19
C SER A 180 17.53 16.63 24.91
N MET A 181 17.17 16.95 23.65
CA MET A 181 16.59 18.26 23.31
C MET A 181 15.23 18.48 23.96
N LEU A 182 14.41 17.44 24.08
CA LEU A 182 13.13 17.49 24.78
C LEU A 182 13.30 17.63 26.29
N ASN A 183 14.47 17.26 26.83
CA ASN A 183 14.70 17.04 28.25
C ASN A 183 13.69 16.02 28.86
N GLU A 184 13.24 15.06 28.05
CA GLU A 184 12.22 14.07 28.42
C GLU A 184 12.51 12.75 27.71
N LYS A 185 12.45 11.64 28.43
CA LYS A 185 12.58 10.30 27.88
C LYS A 185 11.25 9.79 27.35
N TYR A 186 11.29 8.71 26.55
CA TYR A 186 10.10 8.06 26.02
C TYR A 186 9.04 7.69 27.09
N ASP A 187 9.47 7.33 28.29
CA ASP A 187 8.59 6.99 29.43
C ASP A 187 7.97 8.21 30.12
N GLY A 188 8.24 9.42 29.64
CA GLY A 188 7.76 10.68 30.19
C GLY A 188 8.60 11.22 31.36
N SER A 189 9.68 10.54 31.76
CA SER A 189 10.55 11.01 32.82
C SER A 189 11.45 12.15 32.34
N ARG A 190 11.63 13.20 33.17
CA ARG A 190 12.56 14.29 32.89
C ARG A 190 14.01 13.82 33.04
N ILE A 191 14.87 14.33 32.13
CA ILE A 191 16.33 14.07 32.21
C ILE A 191 16.98 14.99 33.19
N ASN A 192 16.62 16.28 33.23
CA ASN A 192 17.15 17.29 34.16
C ASN A 192 16.01 18.22 34.63
N GLU A 193 15.72 18.19 35.91
CA GLU A 193 14.63 18.98 36.52
C GLU A 193 14.84 20.51 36.42
N ASN A 194 16.09 20.95 36.30
CA ASN A 194 16.43 22.37 36.25
C ASN A 194 16.55 22.96 34.85
N GLN A 195 16.21 22.18 33.80
CA GLN A 195 16.31 22.63 32.42
C GLN A 195 14.95 22.59 31.73
N ALA A 196 14.70 23.60 30.89
CA ALA A 196 13.60 23.57 29.97
C ALA A 196 13.98 22.72 28.74
N GLY A 197 13.05 21.90 28.24
CA GLY A 197 13.21 21.19 26.97
C GLY A 197 12.83 22.05 25.77
N LEU A 198 13.36 21.69 24.60
CA LEU A 198 12.91 22.26 23.31
C LEU A 198 11.48 21.80 23.00
N ALA A 199 10.69 22.65 22.35
CA ALA A 199 9.35 22.29 21.93
C ALA A 199 9.36 21.04 21.02
N ARG A 200 8.42 20.10 21.24
CA ARG A 200 8.32 18.83 20.49
C ARG A 200 8.25 19.06 18.98
N GLU A 201 7.54 20.12 18.54
CA GLU A 201 7.43 20.48 17.12
C GLU A 201 8.76 20.82 16.44
N LEU A 202 9.76 21.24 17.21
CA LEU A 202 11.12 21.51 16.73
C LEU A 202 12.05 20.31 16.92
N ALA A 203 12.04 19.70 18.11
CA ALA A 203 12.95 18.60 18.43
C ALA A 203 12.84 17.42 17.43
N ARG A 204 11.63 17.11 16.95
CA ARG A 204 11.37 16.04 15.96
C ARG A 204 12.09 16.22 14.61
N MET A 205 12.60 17.42 14.30
CA MET A 205 13.36 17.66 13.06
C MET A 205 14.64 16.82 12.97
N ASN A 206 15.16 16.40 14.11
CA ASN A 206 16.39 15.62 14.19
C ASN A 206 16.19 14.11 13.96
N LEU A 207 14.96 13.62 13.87
CA LEU A 207 14.67 12.22 13.66
C LEU A 207 14.96 11.79 12.22
N THR A 208 15.48 10.57 12.08
CA THR A 208 15.75 9.99 10.77
C THR A 208 14.46 9.57 10.07
N LEU A 209 14.47 9.53 8.73
CA LEU A 209 13.30 9.18 7.93
C LEU A 209 12.84 7.72 8.09
N ASN A 210 13.69 6.84 8.60
CA ASN A 210 13.32 5.45 8.90
C ASN A 210 12.62 5.28 10.26
N THR A 211 12.42 6.36 11.03
CA THR A 211 11.57 6.37 12.23
C THR A 211 10.14 6.00 11.84
N TYR A 212 9.48 5.18 12.69
CA TYR A 212 8.10 4.79 12.46
C TYR A 212 7.12 5.87 12.88
N THR A 213 6.09 6.07 12.05
CA THR A 213 4.86 6.84 12.36
C THR A 213 3.64 5.94 12.26
N GLN A 214 2.48 6.45 12.67
CA GLN A 214 1.20 5.73 12.60
C GLN A 214 0.12 6.65 12.09
N TRP A 215 -0.85 6.10 11.36
CA TRP A 215 -2.04 6.84 10.94
C TRP A 215 -3.28 5.97 10.82
N TYR A 216 -4.43 6.59 10.92
CA TYR A 216 -5.65 6.08 10.31
C TYR A 216 -5.70 6.53 8.86
N TRP A 217 -5.95 5.61 7.97
CA TRP A 217 -6.11 5.85 6.53
C TRP A 217 -7.43 5.25 6.05
N LYS A 218 -8.34 6.10 5.55
CA LYS A 218 -9.67 5.70 5.08
C LYS A 218 -9.81 6.05 3.60
N THR A 219 -10.33 5.11 2.82
CA THR A 219 -10.58 5.30 1.39
C THR A 219 -11.74 4.44 0.92
N ASP A 220 -12.35 4.81 -0.22
CA ASP A 220 -13.28 3.95 -0.92
C ASP A 220 -12.55 2.83 -1.67
N LEU A 221 -13.32 1.82 -2.11
CA LEU A 221 -12.79 0.62 -2.75
C LEU A 221 -12.14 0.92 -4.11
N LEU A 222 -12.68 1.86 -4.92
CA LEU A 222 -12.05 2.24 -6.19
C LEU A 222 -10.66 2.80 -5.96
N ASN A 223 -10.53 3.74 -5.02
CA ASN A 223 -9.27 4.39 -4.72
C ASN A 223 -8.28 3.46 -4.02
N LEU A 224 -8.76 2.50 -3.22
CA LEU A 224 -7.94 1.41 -2.71
C LEU A 224 -7.35 0.57 -3.86
N MET A 225 -8.16 0.15 -4.82
CA MET A 225 -7.69 -0.60 -5.99
C MET A 225 -6.68 0.21 -6.83
N ASN A 226 -6.90 1.50 -7.01
CA ASN A 226 -5.94 2.38 -7.69
C ASN A 226 -4.60 2.47 -6.94
N PHE A 227 -4.63 2.53 -5.62
CA PHE A 227 -3.42 2.45 -4.78
C PHE A 227 -2.71 1.11 -4.97
N LEU A 228 -3.44 0.00 -4.85
CA LEU A 228 -2.89 -1.35 -4.91
C LEU A 228 -2.29 -1.69 -6.29
N ARG A 229 -2.94 -1.26 -7.39
CA ARG A 229 -2.40 -1.42 -8.75
C ARG A 229 -0.99 -0.85 -8.88
N LEU A 230 -0.72 0.29 -8.23
CA LEU A 230 0.57 0.96 -8.33
C LEU A 230 1.57 0.51 -7.27
N ARG A 231 1.11 0.03 -6.10
CA ARG A 231 1.99 -0.24 -4.95
C ARG A 231 2.24 -1.71 -4.70
N ALA A 232 1.37 -2.60 -5.20
CA ALA A 232 1.62 -4.04 -5.25
C ALA A 232 2.37 -4.48 -6.53
N ASP A 233 2.60 -3.56 -7.49
CA ASP A 233 3.39 -3.83 -8.68
C ASP A 233 4.84 -4.21 -8.30
N HIS A 234 5.40 -5.18 -9.03
CA HIS A 234 6.76 -5.67 -8.75
C HIS A 234 7.88 -4.63 -8.93
N HIS A 235 7.64 -3.58 -9.72
CA HIS A 235 8.55 -2.43 -9.85
C HIS A 235 8.40 -1.41 -8.71
N ALA A 236 7.37 -1.54 -7.87
CA ALA A 236 7.22 -0.67 -6.70
C ALA A 236 8.33 -0.94 -5.68
N GLN A 237 8.71 0.08 -4.94
CA GLN A 237 9.69 -0.06 -3.86
C GLN A 237 9.25 -1.15 -2.87
N TYR A 238 10.15 -2.05 -2.49
CA TYR A 238 9.84 -3.21 -1.65
C TYR A 238 9.05 -2.85 -0.39
N GLU A 239 9.45 -1.81 0.33
CA GLU A 239 8.84 -1.47 1.61
C GLU A 239 7.36 -1.07 1.47
N ILE A 240 6.99 -0.28 0.46
CA ILE A 240 5.57 0.06 0.25
C ILE A 240 4.80 -1.13 -0.32
N ARG A 241 5.45 -1.97 -1.15
CA ARG A 241 4.85 -3.19 -1.68
C ARG A 241 4.49 -4.17 -0.56
N ALA A 242 5.35 -4.34 0.44
CA ALA A 242 5.07 -5.20 1.59
C ALA A 242 3.76 -4.80 2.32
N TYR A 243 3.46 -3.51 2.41
CA TYR A 243 2.16 -3.04 2.93
C TYR A 243 1.02 -3.33 1.95
N ALA A 244 1.23 -3.07 0.66
CA ALA A 244 0.22 -3.30 -0.38
C ALA A 244 -0.15 -4.78 -0.50
N ASP A 245 0.79 -5.71 -0.34
CA ASP A 245 0.55 -7.16 -0.39
C ASP A 245 -0.38 -7.61 0.76
N VAL A 246 -0.18 -7.09 1.97
CA VAL A 246 -1.10 -7.35 3.10
C VAL A 246 -2.47 -6.75 2.84
N MET A 247 -2.53 -5.54 2.26
CA MET A 247 -3.81 -4.92 1.92
C MET A 247 -4.55 -5.66 0.81
N LEU A 248 -3.84 -6.27 -0.16
CA LEU A 248 -4.44 -7.17 -1.17
C LEU A 248 -5.12 -8.38 -0.52
N ASP A 249 -4.51 -8.97 0.51
CA ASP A 249 -5.12 -10.08 1.25
C ASP A 249 -6.40 -9.62 1.99
N THR A 250 -6.39 -8.43 2.59
CA THR A 250 -7.61 -7.88 3.20
C THR A 250 -8.68 -7.55 2.16
N LEU A 251 -8.32 -7.05 0.97
CA LEU A 251 -9.23 -6.82 -0.15
C LEU A 251 -9.93 -8.12 -0.59
N LYS A 252 -9.16 -9.20 -0.71
CA LYS A 252 -9.69 -10.54 -1.05
C LYS A 252 -10.70 -11.03 -0.01
N LYS A 253 -10.43 -10.79 1.28
CA LYS A 253 -11.34 -11.15 2.38
C LYS A 253 -12.60 -10.28 2.40
N TRP A 254 -12.49 -9.01 1.99
CA TRP A 254 -13.58 -8.06 2.00
C TRP A 254 -14.56 -8.25 0.84
N VAL A 255 -14.03 -8.26 -0.40
CA VAL A 255 -14.79 -8.28 -1.66
C VAL A 255 -14.17 -9.28 -2.64
N PRO A 256 -14.32 -10.60 -2.39
CA PRO A 256 -13.61 -11.63 -3.15
C PRO A 256 -13.91 -11.61 -4.65
N THR A 257 -15.16 -11.35 -5.04
CA THR A 257 -15.54 -11.29 -6.48
C THR A 257 -14.92 -10.06 -7.17
N THR A 258 -14.90 -8.93 -6.49
CA THR A 258 -14.26 -7.71 -6.97
C THR A 258 -12.74 -7.86 -6.99
N TYR A 259 -12.15 -8.53 -6.00
CA TYR A 259 -10.72 -8.88 -5.99
C TYR A 259 -10.33 -9.69 -7.24
N ASP A 260 -11.08 -10.75 -7.55
CA ASP A 260 -10.81 -11.57 -8.75
C ASP A 260 -10.89 -10.75 -10.03
N ALA A 261 -11.91 -9.90 -10.16
CA ALA A 261 -12.05 -8.99 -11.30
C ALA A 261 -10.92 -7.96 -11.36
N PHE A 262 -10.49 -7.43 -10.22
CA PHE A 262 -9.37 -6.48 -10.12
C PHE A 262 -8.05 -7.14 -10.53
N MET A 263 -7.78 -8.34 -10.05
CA MET A 263 -6.57 -9.09 -10.43
C MET A 263 -6.55 -9.41 -11.92
N ASP A 264 -7.68 -9.83 -12.49
CA ASP A 264 -7.81 -10.20 -13.90
C ASP A 264 -7.66 -8.98 -14.84
N TYR A 265 -8.41 -7.89 -14.58
CA TYR A 265 -8.51 -6.77 -15.54
C TYR A 265 -7.58 -5.58 -15.24
N ARG A 266 -7.03 -5.47 -14.03
CA ARG A 266 -6.24 -4.30 -13.65
C ARG A 266 -4.78 -4.62 -13.29
N VAL A 267 -4.54 -5.74 -12.62
CA VAL A 267 -3.19 -6.17 -12.23
C VAL A 267 -2.57 -7.03 -13.32
N GLY A 268 -3.28 -8.07 -13.77
CA GLY A 268 -2.83 -8.97 -14.83
C GLY A 268 -3.14 -8.52 -16.25
N GLY A 269 -3.95 -7.46 -16.40
CA GLY A 269 -4.30 -6.90 -17.70
C GLY A 269 -3.23 -5.97 -18.25
N THR A 270 -3.14 -5.87 -19.59
CA THR A 270 -2.25 -4.95 -20.29
C THR A 270 -3.05 -3.86 -20.98
N GLU A 271 -2.69 -2.59 -20.76
CA GLU A 271 -3.24 -1.47 -21.51
C GLU A 271 -2.50 -1.30 -22.82
N VAL A 272 -3.24 -1.33 -23.93
CA VAL A 272 -2.69 -1.23 -25.28
C VAL A 272 -3.19 0.05 -25.94
N SER A 273 -2.26 0.89 -26.42
CA SER A 273 -2.60 2.10 -27.18
C SER A 273 -3.25 1.76 -28.52
N SER A 274 -3.91 2.74 -29.16
CA SER A 274 -4.48 2.54 -30.49
C SER A 274 -3.44 2.12 -31.52
N LYS A 275 -2.24 2.67 -31.45
CA LYS A 275 -1.11 2.28 -32.33
C LYS A 275 -0.63 0.85 -32.02
N GLY A 276 -0.46 0.52 -30.73
CA GLY A 276 -0.11 -0.83 -30.29
C GLY A 276 -1.12 -1.87 -30.76
N LYS A 277 -2.44 -1.54 -30.72
CA LYS A 277 -3.48 -2.41 -31.25
C LYS A 277 -3.31 -2.69 -32.74
N ILE A 278 -2.97 -1.67 -33.56
CA ILE A 278 -2.71 -1.84 -34.98
C ILE A 278 -1.49 -2.75 -35.21
N VAL A 279 -0.42 -2.55 -34.44
CA VAL A 279 0.77 -3.42 -34.51
C VAL A 279 0.41 -4.87 -34.22
N LEU A 280 -0.32 -5.15 -33.13
CA LEU A 280 -0.76 -6.50 -32.80
C LEU A 280 -1.65 -7.10 -33.87
N GLN A 281 -2.57 -6.32 -34.46
CA GLN A 281 -3.41 -6.80 -35.55
C GLN A 281 -2.58 -7.23 -36.78
N LYS A 282 -1.56 -6.44 -37.16
CA LYS A 282 -0.65 -6.79 -38.26
C LYS A 282 0.11 -8.09 -37.94
N LEU A 283 0.69 -8.20 -36.75
CA LEU A 283 1.42 -9.39 -36.32
C LEU A 283 0.54 -10.66 -36.32
N ILE A 284 -0.70 -10.54 -35.82
CA ILE A 284 -1.68 -11.66 -35.83
C ILE A 284 -2.04 -12.09 -37.27
N ASN A 285 -2.12 -11.13 -38.19
CA ASN A 285 -2.39 -11.41 -39.62
C ASN A 285 -1.16 -11.93 -40.39
N GLY A 286 -0.01 -12.06 -39.75
CA GLY A 286 1.25 -12.48 -40.41
C GLY A 286 1.88 -11.39 -41.28
N GLU A 287 1.46 -10.14 -41.12
CA GLU A 287 2.05 -9.00 -41.81
C GLU A 287 3.37 -8.59 -41.18
N LYS A 288 4.37 -8.28 -42.01
CA LYS A 288 5.65 -7.73 -41.49
C LYS A 288 5.41 -6.32 -40.97
N THR A 289 5.76 -6.10 -39.71
CA THR A 289 5.75 -4.78 -39.11
C THR A 289 6.93 -4.62 -38.16
N GLY A 290 7.51 -3.44 -38.09
CA GLY A 290 8.62 -3.12 -37.21
C GLY A 290 8.33 -1.82 -36.44
N ILE A 291 9.27 -1.47 -35.57
CA ILE A 291 9.18 -0.25 -34.76
C ILE A 291 9.05 1.02 -35.64
N GLU A 292 9.73 1.05 -36.78
CA GLU A 292 9.77 2.23 -37.68
C GLU A 292 8.39 2.52 -38.27
N ASP A 293 7.61 1.47 -38.57
CA ASP A 293 6.27 1.58 -39.16
C ASP A 293 5.16 1.67 -38.11
N SER A 294 5.48 1.52 -36.83
CA SER A 294 4.52 1.41 -35.74
C SER A 294 4.01 2.78 -35.23
N GLY A 295 4.84 3.81 -35.36
CA GLY A 295 4.64 5.11 -34.72
C GLY A 295 4.71 5.07 -33.18
N LEU A 296 5.26 3.99 -32.59
CA LEU A 296 5.53 3.84 -31.17
C LEU A 296 6.95 4.32 -30.86
N SER A 297 7.18 4.78 -29.62
CA SER A 297 8.54 4.94 -29.13
C SER A 297 9.20 3.57 -28.90
N LYS A 298 10.53 3.52 -28.92
CA LYS A 298 11.29 2.29 -28.61
C LYS A 298 10.86 1.66 -27.29
N ARG A 299 10.67 2.49 -26.26
CA ARG A 299 10.24 2.02 -24.95
C ARG A 299 8.83 1.38 -25.02
N GLU A 300 7.86 2.07 -25.63
CA GLU A 300 6.49 1.58 -25.77
C GLU A 300 6.43 0.31 -26.62
N TRP A 301 7.24 0.24 -27.67
CA TRP A 301 7.38 -0.97 -28.50
C TRP A 301 7.87 -2.16 -27.66
N ASN A 302 8.96 -1.99 -26.93
CA ASN A 302 9.54 -3.08 -26.13
C ASN A 302 8.58 -3.51 -25.02
N GLU A 303 7.94 -2.58 -24.30
CA GLU A 303 6.93 -2.88 -23.28
C GLU A 303 5.74 -3.66 -23.87
N LEU A 304 5.30 -3.30 -25.09
CA LEU A 304 4.25 -4.02 -25.77
C LEU A 304 4.70 -5.45 -26.14
N MET A 305 5.88 -5.63 -26.72
CA MET A 305 6.39 -6.94 -27.10
C MET A 305 6.62 -7.84 -25.88
N GLU A 306 7.18 -7.32 -24.81
CA GLU A 306 7.35 -8.04 -23.55
C GLU A 306 5.99 -8.49 -22.97
N SER A 307 4.99 -7.61 -22.95
CA SER A 307 3.66 -7.89 -22.41
C SER A 307 2.95 -9.05 -23.13
N PHE A 308 3.26 -9.27 -24.39
CA PHE A 308 2.69 -10.37 -25.21
C PHE A 308 3.65 -11.53 -25.43
N GLY A 309 4.85 -11.51 -24.80
CA GLY A 309 5.85 -12.58 -24.92
C GLY A 309 6.55 -12.65 -26.27
N LEU A 310 6.48 -11.59 -27.07
CA LEU A 310 7.03 -11.48 -28.41
C LEU A 310 8.49 -11.02 -28.37
N LYS A 311 9.35 -11.81 -27.71
CA LYS A 311 10.75 -11.42 -27.41
C LYS A 311 11.60 -11.21 -28.66
N GLU A 312 11.29 -11.89 -29.75
CA GLU A 312 11.98 -11.80 -31.04
C GLU A 312 11.83 -10.43 -31.74
N TYR A 313 10.87 -9.62 -31.28
CA TYR A 313 10.62 -8.28 -31.79
C TYR A 313 11.21 -7.15 -30.91
N ILE A 314 11.83 -7.50 -29.78
CA ILE A 314 12.46 -6.52 -28.89
C ILE A 314 13.67 -5.91 -29.60
N VAL A 315 13.82 -4.60 -29.53
CA VAL A 315 14.93 -3.84 -30.11
C VAL A 315 15.85 -3.32 -29.00
N ASP A 316 17.19 -3.45 -29.25
CA ASP A 316 18.24 -3.05 -28.30
C ASP A 316 18.37 -1.52 -28.08
#